data_de544638f0ddb87533ef624477d91a9e
#
_entry.id   de544638f0ddb87533ef624477d91a9e
#
_cell.length_a   1.000
_cell.length_b   1.000
_cell.length_c   1.000
_cell.angle_alpha   90.00
_cell.angle_beta   90.00
_cell.angle_gamma   90.00
#
_symmetry.space_group_name_H-M   'P 1'
#
loop_
_entity.id
_entity.type
_entity.pdbx_description
1 polymer ?
#
loop_
_entity_poly.entity_id
_entity_poly.type
_entity_poly.pdbx_seq_one_letter_code
_entity_poly.pdbx_strand_id
1 'polypeptide(L)'
;MRKRAQFKMPMQQASAQTPQQMTLTNAPERKRFRVKKNWWIGVTLIAIFFLVLFMNSYFNIISNVNINPDGTSLSDTYYLSGPDPYYNMRLAETTVQTGHFPYYSDKDPLLAYPYGKSGGRAPLLVMSAVGFSQLLTPFMNEADALGYSMQVIPALFGALLIFPVYFIGKILFGKKAGLIAALLIALIPIHISSGHGSAYGLFDHDSFNLFLYFLTFLFLIKSIKETDRFRRILYALLAGIPLAALSMVWVEAQFLYTIIAVYAVVQLLFDLFTNKVEEQFVLSISVALFTGFFISWPVVAAKGGELLN
;
A
#
# COMPACT_ATOMS: atom_id res chain seq x y z
N MET A 1 20.41 -7.62 90.67
CA MET A 1 19.40 -8.65 90.32
C MET A 1 19.70 -9.23 88.93
N ARG A 2 20.26 -10.46 88.91
CA ARG A 2 20.64 -11.14 87.65
C ARG A 2 19.47 -12.02 87.21
N LYS A 3 18.92 -11.81 86.01
CA LYS A 3 17.98 -12.75 85.34
C LYS A 3 18.76 -13.77 84.50
N ARG A 4 18.59 -15.05 84.86
CA ARG A 4 19.13 -16.18 84.13
C ARG A 4 18.39 -16.42 82.84
N ALA A 5 19.11 -16.52 81.72
CA ALA A 5 18.57 -16.95 80.41
C ALA A 5 18.52 -18.50 80.45
N GLN A 6 17.37 -19.08 80.18
CA GLN A 6 17.19 -20.52 79.93
C GLN A 6 17.41 -20.80 78.44
N PHE A 7 18.36 -21.64 78.17
CA PHE A 7 18.68 -22.17 76.83
C PHE A 7 17.81 -23.42 76.60
N LYS A 8 16.86 -23.33 75.64
CA LYS A 8 16.13 -24.55 75.16
C LYS A 8 16.77 -25.03 73.89
N MET A 9 17.30 -26.24 73.85
CA MET A 9 17.73 -26.96 72.62
C MET A 9 16.50 -27.51 71.90
N PRO A 10 16.43 -27.37 70.58
CA PRO A 10 15.41 -28.08 69.82
C PRO A 10 15.83 -29.52 69.54
N MET A 11 14.94 -30.47 69.83
CA MET A 11 15.04 -31.87 69.46
C MET A 11 14.88 -31.97 67.89
N GLN A 12 15.88 -32.58 67.23
CA GLN A 12 15.79 -33.07 65.87
C GLN A 12 14.85 -34.28 65.84
N GLN A 13 13.66 -34.08 65.18
CA GLN A 13 12.84 -35.22 64.73
C GLN A 13 13.38 -35.73 63.41
N ALA A 14 13.88 -36.94 63.37
CA ALA A 14 14.18 -37.65 62.14
C ALA A 14 12.89 -38.03 61.44
N SER A 15 12.57 -37.32 60.35
CA SER A 15 11.46 -37.67 59.47
C SER A 15 11.90 -38.80 58.49
N ALA A 16 11.21 -39.91 58.55
CA ALA A 16 11.36 -41.05 57.62
C ALA A 16 11.06 -40.53 56.15
N GLN A 17 12.04 -40.74 55.27
CA GLN A 17 11.88 -40.49 53.83
C GLN A 17 10.99 -41.56 53.20
N THR A 18 9.83 -41.19 52.79
CA THR A 18 8.94 -41.99 51.94
C THR A 18 9.54 -42.08 50.52
N PRO A 19 9.52 -43.26 49.86
CA PRO A 19 10.09 -43.39 48.51
C PRO A 19 9.30 -42.50 47.52
N GLN A 20 10.04 -41.63 46.83
CA GLN A 20 9.50 -40.84 45.73
C GLN A 20 9.04 -41.77 44.60
N GLN A 21 7.74 -41.82 44.35
CA GLN A 21 7.19 -42.39 43.12
C GLN A 21 7.68 -41.54 41.95
N MET A 22 8.52 -42.12 41.10
CA MET A 22 8.87 -41.58 39.78
C MET A 22 7.62 -41.53 38.91
N THR A 23 6.95 -40.38 38.84
CA THR A 23 5.91 -40.13 37.83
C THR A 23 6.59 -39.81 36.51
N LEU A 24 6.69 -40.82 35.66
CA LEU A 24 6.98 -40.69 34.22
C LEU A 24 5.78 -40.05 33.52
N THR A 25 5.74 -38.73 33.42
CA THR A 25 4.84 -38.03 32.48
C THR A 25 5.42 -36.69 32.07
N ASN A 26 6.54 -36.71 31.35
CA ASN A 26 6.91 -35.60 30.49
C ASN A 26 6.69 -36.02 29.03
N ALA A 27 5.44 -36.28 28.62
CA ALA A 27 5.07 -36.28 27.23
C ALA A 27 5.13 -34.82 26.76
N PRO A 28 5.80 -34.49 25.62
CA PRO A 28 5.87 -33.11 25.13
C PRO A 28 4.45 -32.63 24.88
N GLU A 29 4.05 -31.55 25.56
CA GLU A 29 2.79 -30.87 25.28
C GLU A 29 2.74 -30.53 23.79
N ARG A 30 1.91 -31.27 23.04
CA ARG A 30 1.57 -30.88 21.66
C ARG A 30 0.97 -29.49 21.73
N LYS A 31 1.71 -28.46 21.29
CA LYS A 31 1.22 -27.11 21.11
C LYS A 31 0.02 -27.20 20.19
N ARG A 32 -1.18 -27.27 20.76
CA ARG A 32 -2.43 -27.16 19.99
C ARG A 32 -2.41 -25.79 19.33
N PHE A 33 -2.38 -25.78 18.01
CA PHE A 33 -2.56 -24.57 17.21
C PHE A 33 -3.94 -23.99 17.57
N ARG A 34 -3.97 -23.05 18.53
CA ARG A 34 -5.19 -22.30 18.84
C ARG A 34 -5.38 -21.30 17.71
N VAL A 35 -6.23 -21.64 16.76
CA VAL A 35 -6.70 -20.68 15.73
C VAL A 35 -7.27 -19.48 16.48
N LYS A 36 -6.67 -18.28 16.27
CA LYS A 36 -7.09 -17.06 16.96
C LYS A 36 -8.58 -16.84 16.65
N LYS A 37 -9.38 -16.47 17.68
CA LYS A 37 -10.84 -16.25 17.64
C LYS A 37 -11.35 -15.36 16.47
N ASN A 38 -10.46 -14.65 15.79
CA ASN A 38 -10.78 -13.70 14.71
C ASN A 38 -10.18 -14.09 13.33
N TRP A 39 -9.83 -15.34 13.11
CA TRP A 39 -9.27 -15.81 11.83
C TRP A 39 -10.21 -15.55 10.64
N TRP A 40 -11.52 -15.62 10.88
CA TRP A 40 -12.57 -15.37 9.88
C TRP A 40 -12.45 -13.97 9.23
N ILE A 41 -11.96 -12.95 9.97
CA ILE A 41 -11.75 -11.60 9.43
C ILE A 41 -10.71 -11.62 8.30
N GLY A 42 -9.61 -12.35 8.52
CA GLY A 42 -8.58 -12.51 7.48
C GLY A 42 -9.14 -13.23 6.25
N VAL A 43 -9.90 -14.30 6.46
CA VAL A 43 -10.55 -15.03 5.36
C VAL A 43 -11.54 -14.14 4.62
N THR A 44 -12.36 -13.36 5.33
CA THR A 44 -13.30 -12.43 4.70
C THR A 44 -12.58 -11.37 3.88
N LEU A 45 -11.48 -10.79 4.38
CA LEU A 45 -10.70 -9.81 3.62
C LEU A 45 -10.07 -10.42 2.38
N ILE A 46 -9.54 -11.64 2.48
CA ILE A 46 -9.00 -12.37 1.33
C ILE A 46 -10.11 -12.65 0.31
N ALA A 47 -11.30 -13.05 0.77
CA ALA A 47 -12.45 -13.27 -0.10
C ALA A 47 -12.88 -11.98 -0.81
N ILE A 48 -12.94 -10.84 -0.09
CA ILE A 48 -13.23 -9.53 -0.69
C ILE A 48 -12.14 -9.14 -1.70
N PHE A 49 -10.86 -9.36 -1.38
CA PHE A 49 -9.74 -9.10 -2.30
C PHE A 49 -9.91 -9.85 -3.62
N PHE A 50 -10.15 -11.15 -3.57
CA PHE A 50 -10.35 -11.94 -4.78
C PHE A 50 -11.65 -11.58 -5.51
N LEU A 51 -12.71 -11.19 -4.78
CA LEU A 51 -13.94 -10.68 -5.39
C LEU A 51 -13.67 -9.41 -6.21
N VAL A 52 -12.96 -8.43 -5.64
CA VAL A 52 -12.60 -7.20 -6.35
C VAL A 52 -11.71 -7.51 -7.55
N LEU A 53 -10.68 -8.34 -7.36
CA LEU A 53 -9.80 -8.73 -8.44
C LEU A 53 -10.56 -9.44 -9.57
N PHE A 54 -11.49 -10.33 -9.22
CA PHE A 54 -12.38 -10.99 -10.18
C PHE A 54 -13.27 -9.98 -10.91
N MET A 55 -13.94 -9.08 -10.19
CA MET A 55 -14.81 -8.06 -10.81
C MET A 55 -14.04 -7.15 -11.75
N ASN A 56 -12.83 -6.72 -11.37
CA ASN A 56 -11.99 -5.86 -12.19
C ASN A 56 -11.45 -6.55 -13.45
N SER A 57 -11.30 -7.87 -13.41
CA SER A 57 -10.67 -8.63 -14.49
C SER A 57 -11.68 -9.34 -15.39
N TYR A 58 -12.81 -9.82 -14.82
CA TYR A 58 -13.74 -10.71 -15.50
C TYR A 58 -14.29 -10.16 -16.82
N PHE A 59 -14.84 -8.96 -16.77
CA PHE A 59 -15.45 -8.36 -17.96
C PHE A 59 -14.40 -8.04 -19.02
N ASN A 60 -13.20 -7.64 -18.63
CA ASN A 60 -12.15 -7.28 -19.59
C ASN A 60 -11.45 -8.52 -20.17
N ILE A 61 -11.31 -9.59 -19.41
CA ILE A 61 -10.75 -10.85 -19.93
C ILE A 61 -11.76 -11.56 -20.84
N ILE A 62 -13.06 -11.53 -20.51
CA ILE A 62 -14.06 -12.25 -21.26
C ILE A 62 -14.67 -11.40 -22.39
N SER A 63 -14.88 -10.10 -22.18
CA SER A 63 -15.44 -9.22 -23.21
C SER A 63 -14.41 -8.69 -24.20
N ASN A 64 -13.14 -8.65 -23.80
CA ASN A 64 -12.00 -8.32 -24.67
C ASN A 64 -11.34 -9.58 -25.26
N VAL A 65 -12.10 -10.60 -25.54
CA VAL A 65 -11.67 -11.57 -26.51
C VAL A 65 -11.59 -10.79 -27.83
N ASN A 66 -10.39 -10.33 -28.16
CA ASN A 66 -10.09 -9.70 -29.43
C ASN A 66 -10.33 -10.75 -30.53
N ILE A 67 -11.56 -10.86 -30.94
CA ILE A 67 -11.95 -11.71 -32.07
C ILE A 67 -12.12 -10.76 -33.24
N ASN A 68 -11.30 -10.95 -34.24
CA ASN A 68 -11.53 -10.33 -35.54
C ASN A 68 -12.93 -10.70 -36.06
N PRO A 69 -13.55 -9.87 -36.93
CA PRO A 69 -14.82 -10.22 -37.56
C PRO A 69 -14.83 -11.55 -38.27
N ASP A 70 -13.66 -12.10 -38.64
CA ASP A 70 -13.47 -13.40 -39.24
C ASP A 70 -13.34 -14.59 -38.25
N GLY A 71 -13.47 -14.30 -36.94
CA GLY A 71 -13.37 -15.31 -35.88
C GLY A 71 -11.95 -15.67 -35.47
N THR A 72 -10.92 -15.00 -36.00
CA THR A 72 -9.52 -15.21 -35.58
C THR A 72 -9.20 -14.42 -34.33
N SER A 73 -8.44 -15.02 -33.41
CA SER A 73 -7.96 -14.33 -32.21
C SER A 73 -6.91 -13.30 -32.61
N LEU A 74 -7.06 -12.05 -32.13
CA LEU A 74 -6.01 -11.03 -32.18
C LEU A 74 -4.97 -11.35 -31.08
N SER A 75 -4.36 -12.51 -31.14
CA SER A 75 -3.51 -13.04 -30.08
C SER A 75 -2.26 -12.23 -29.78
N ASP A 76 -1.92 -11.26 -30.61
CA ASP A 76 -0.63 -10.56 -30.53
C ASP A 76 -0.77 -9.07 -30.11
N THR A 77 -1.97 -8.60 -29.77
CA THR A 77 -2.17 -7.21 -29.39
C THR A 77 -2.79 -7.12 -27.99
N TYR A 78 -2.07 -6.48 -27.07
CA TYR A 78 -2.61 -6.14 -25.78
C TYR A 78 -3.65 -5.04 -25.95
N TYR A 79 -4.89 -5.30 -25.52
CA TYR A 79 -5.92 -4.29 -25.53
C TYR A 79 -5.87 -3.48 -24.23
N LEU A 80 -5.54 -2.20 -24.37
CA LEU A 80 -5.63 -1.23 -23.29
C LEU A 80 -6.83 -0.32 -23.52
N SER A 81 -7.48 0.11 -22.43
CA SER A 81 -8.69 0.93 -22.48
C SER A 81 -8.34 2.41 -22.31
N GLY A 82 -8.57 3.23 -23.33
CA GLY A 82 -8.39 4.68 -23.29
C GLY A 82 -7.03 5.18 -23.78
N PRO A 83 -6.90 6.49 -24.05
CA PRO A 83 -5.70 7.07 -24.66
C PRO A 83 -4.48 7.09 -23.71
N ASP A 84 -4.68 7.36 -22.41
CA ASP A 84 -3.62 7.44 -21.42
C ASP A 84 -2.91 6.09 -21.20
N PRO A 85 -3.61 4.94 -21.10
CA PRO A 85 -3.00 3.63 -21.09
C PRO A 85 -2.08 3.33 -22.26
N TYR A 86 -2.44 3.73 -23.48
CA TYR A 86 -1.59 3.56 -24.66
C TYR A 86 -0.35 4.44 -24.64
N TYR A 87 -0.46 5.65 -24.12
CA TYR A 87 0.71 6.50 -23.91
C TYR A 87 1.65 5.90 -22.83
N ASN A 88 1.12 5.43 -21.72
CA ASN A 88 1.90 4.74 -20.68
C ASN A 88 2.54 3.45 -21.22
N MET A 89 1.85 2.68 -22.09
CA MET A 89 2.39 1.51 -22.78
C MET A 89 3.63 1.89 -23.59
N ARG A 90 3.53 2.94 -24.41
CA ARG A 90 4.65 3.40 -25.22
C ARG A 90 5.87 3.79 -24.37
N LEU A 91 5.66 4.44 -23.24
CA LEU A 91 6.73 4.75 -22.29
C LEU A 91 7.34 3.47 -21.72
N ALA A 92 6.53 2.46 -21.42
CA ALA A 92 7.00 1.17 -20.90
C ALA A 92 7.83 0.41 -21.97
N GLU A 93 7.36 0.34 -23.21
CA GLU A 93 8.08 -0.26 -24.34
C GLU A 93 9.41 0.47 -24.60
N THR A 94 9.40 1.80 -24.62
CA THR A 94 10.61 2.59 -24.78
C THR A 94 11.59 2.32 -23.64
N THR A 95 11.09 2.21 -22.40
CA THR A 95 11.93 1.91 -21.23
C THR A 95 12.60 0.53 -21.36
N VAL A 96 11.87 -0.48 -21.80
CA VAL A 96 12.43 -1.83 -22.02
C VAL A 96 13.44 -1.83 -23.14
N GLN A 97 13.13 -1.17 -24.27
CA GLN A 97 14.00 -1.14 -25.44
C GLN A 97 15.31 -0.37 -25.23
N THR A 98 15.26 0.74 -24.48
CA THR A 98 16.41 1.64 -24.27
C THR A 98 17.15 1.39 -22.97
N GLY A 99 16.53 0.66 -22.02
CA GLY A 99 17.00 0.52 -20.66
C GLY A 99 16.88 1.81 -19.83
N HIS A 100 16.18 2.82 -20.35
CA HIS A 100 16.06 4.15 -19.75
C HIS A 100 14.61 4.65 -19.83
N PHE A 101 14.10 5.17 -18.70
CA PHE A 101 12.79 5.83 -18.70
C PHE A 101 12.90 7.21 -19.34
N PRO A 102 12.07 7.54 -20.36
CA PRO A 102 12.07 8.88 -20.94
C PRO A 102 11.49 9.89 -19.95
N TYR A 103 12.39 10.65 -19.33
CA TYR A 103 12.02 11.68 -18.37
C TYR A 103 11.36 12.90 -19.04
N TYR A 104 10.89 13.83 -18.22
CA TYR A 104 10.20 15.06 -18.65
C TYR A 104 10.99 15.91 -19.65
N SER A 105 12.33 15.86 -19.61
CA SER A 105 13.22 16.58 -20.51
C SER A 105 13.25 16.01 -21.93
N ASP A 106 12.82 14.76 -22.10
CA ASP A 106 12.90 14.10 -23.40
C ASP A 106 11.75 14.54 -24.29
N LYS A 107 12.10 15.14 -25.42
CA LYS A 107 11.12 15.58 -26.41
C LYS A 107 10.51 14.36 -27.13
N ASP A 108 9.23 14.14 -26.90
CA ASP A 108 8.48 13.13 -27.61
C ASP A 108 7.99 13.67 -28.96
N PRO A 109 8.49 13.19 -30.11
CA PRO A 109 8.13 13.70 -31.42
C PRO A 109 6.68 13.38 -31.81
N LEU A 110 6.05 12.39 -31.18
CA LEU A 110 4.66 12.00 -31.47
C LEU A 110 3.65 12.72 -30.56
N LEU A 111 4.12 13.30 -29.45
CA LEU A 111 3.26 14.09 -28.58
C LEU A 111 3.08 15.50 -29.20
N ALA A 112 1.83 15.91 -29.42
CA ALA A 112 1.50 17.14 -30.14
C ALA A 112 2.12 17.22 -31.55
N TYR A 113 2.06 16.10 -32.30
CA TYR A 113 2.55 16.02 -33.68
C TYR A 113 2.03 17.19 -34.58
N PRO A 114 2.85 17.75 -35.44
CA PRO A 114 4.23 17.35 -35.82
C PRO A 114 5.33 18.05 -34.98
N TYR A 115 5.00 18.90 -34.04
CA TYR A 115 5.95 19.78 -33.35
C TYR A 115 6.74 19.03 -32.26
N GLY A 116 6.18 17.96 -31.71
CA GLY A 116 6.71 17.27 -30.53
C GLY A 116 6.56 18.10 -29.25
N LYS A 117 6.44 17.47 -28.14
CA LYS A 117 6.36 18.10 -26.81
C LYS A 117 7.10 17.23 -25.80
N SER A 118 7.66 17.87 -24.77
CA SER A 118 8.23 17.13 -23.63
C SER A 118 7.16 16.27 -22.95
N GLY A 119 7.50 15.04 -22.63
CA GLY A 119 6.62 14.12 -21.92
C GLY A 119 6.37 14.60 -20.49
N GLY A 120 5.21 14.33 -19.93
CA GLY A 120 4.82 14.83 -18.60
C GLY A 120 4.41 13.75 -17.62
N ARG A 121 4.76 12.49 -17.85
CA ARG A 121 4.36 11.38 -16.97
C ARG A 121 5.41 11.12 -15.89
N ALA A 122 4.92 10.86 -14.68
CA ALA A 122 5.75 10.40 -13.58
C ALA A 122 6.15 8.92 -13.77
N PRO A 123 7.35 8.51 -13.33
CA PRO A 123 7.95 7.24 -13.76
C PRO A 123 7.38 5.99 -13.08
N LEU A 124 6.85 6.09 -11.85
CA LEU A 124 6.66 4.91 -10.99
C LEU A 124 5.60 3.93 -11.51
N LEU A 125 4.52 4.42 -12.13
CA LEU A 125 3.52 3.53 -12.73
C LEU A 125 4.16 2.65 -13.82
N VAL A 126 4.85 3.28 -14.76
CA VAL A 126 5.51 2.60 -15.88
C VAL A 126 6.61 1.67 -15.36
N MET A 127 7.46 2.17 -14.46
CA MET A 127 8.53 1.37 -13.87
C MET A 127 8.01 0.18 -13.05
N SER A 128 6.82 0.29 -12.45
CA SER A 128 6.19 -0.83 -11.76
C SER A 128 5.75 -1.93 -12.74
N ALA A 129 5.26 -1.56 -13.93
CA ALA A 129 4.92 -2.52 -14.98
C ALA A 129 6.18 -3.20 -15.55
N VAL A 130 7.22 -2.42 -15.84
CA VAL A 130 8.51 -2.95 -16.29
C VAL A 130 9.12 -3.89 -15.24
N GLY A 131 9.14 -3.48 -13.96
CA GLY A 131 9.65 -4.32 -12.88
C GLY A 131 8.84 -5.60 -12.68
N PHE A 132 7.51 -5.53 -12.81
CA PHE A 132 6.67 -6.72 -12.70
C PHE A 132 6.82 -7.63 -13.92
N SER A 133 6.99 -7.09 -15.13
CA SER A 133 7.25 -7.88 -16.31
C SER A 133 8.54 -8.70 -16.19
N GLN A 134 9.61 -8.14 -15.63
CA GLN A 134 10.86 -8.86 -15.40
C GLN A 134 10.70 -10.09 -14.50
N LEU A 135 9.74 -10.07 -13.57
CA LEU A 135 9.42 -11.24 -12.74
C LEU A 135 8.69 -12.34 -13.54
N LEU A 136 8.06 -11.98 -14.65
CA LEU A 136 7.30 -12.90 -15.50
C LEU A 136 8.12 -13.48 -16.67
N THR A 137 9.22 -12.84 -17.06
CA THR A 137 10.06 -13.30 -18.18
C THR A 137 10.58 -14.76 -18.07
N PRO A 138 10.78 -15.35 -16.85
CA PRO A 138 11.09 -16.78 -16.77
C PRO A 138 9.95 -17.71 -17.23
N PHE A 139 8.72 -17.21 -17.34
CA PHE A 139 7.53 -18.02 -17.63
C PHE A 139 6.91 -17.72 -19.01
N MET A 140 7.23 -16.54 -19.59
CA MET A 140 6.68 -16.10 -20.88
C MET A 140 7.68 -15.17 -21.60
N ASN A 141 7.47 -14.90 -22.89
CA ASN A 141 8.33 -13.96 -23.61
C ASN A 141 8.18 -12.53 -23.07
N GLU A 142 9.18 -11.68 -23.34
CA GLU A 142 9.29 -10.32 -22.76
C GLU A 142 8.11 -9.42 -23.16
N ALA A 143 7.66 -9.49 -24.41
CA ALA A 143 6.53 -8.69 -24.90
C ALA A 143 5.23 -9.08 -24.20
N ASP A 144 4.95 -10.38 -24.07
CA ASP A 144 3.78 -10.89 -23.35
C ASP A 144 3.86 -10.54 -21.86
N ALA A 145 5.03 -10.69 -21.23
CA ALA A 145 5.25 -10.33 -19.85
C ALA A 145 4.95 -8.84 -19.58
N LEU A 146 5.40 -7.95 -20.46
CA LEU A 146 5.15 -6.52 -20.34
C LEU A 146 3.66 -6.21 -20.54
N GLY A 147 3.03 -6.73 -21.57
CA GLY A 147 1.62 -6.53 -21.85
C GLY A 147 0.72 -7.04 -20.73
N TYR A 148 0.99 -8.22 -20.21
CA TYR A 148 0.27 -8.78 -19.07
C TYR A 148 0.43 -7.91 -17.83
N SER A 149 1.64 -7.43 -17.56
CA SER A 149 1.94 -6.56 -16.41
C SER A 149 1.14 -5.26 -16.46
N MET A 150 1.10 -4.60 -17.61
CA MET A 150 0.33 -3.37 -17.81
C MET A 150 -1.17 -3.58 -17.58
N GLN A 151 -1.70 -4.72 -18.00
CA GLN A 151 -3.13 -5.01 -17.86
C GLN A 151 -3.52 -5.35 -16.40
N VAL A 152 -2.66 -6.06 -15.68
CA VAL A 152 -2.97 -6.57 -14.32
C VAL A 152 -2.77 -5.53 -13.23
N ILE A 153 -1.83 -4.60 -13.38
CA ILE A 153 -1.47 -3.62 -12.34
C ILE A 153 -2.66 -2.81 -11.83
N PRO A 154 -3.52 -2.21 -12.67
CA PRO A 154 -4.67 -1.45 -12.17
C PRO A 154 -5.60 -2.31 -11.31
N ALA A 155 -5.91 -3.52 -11.79
CA ALA A 155 -6.78 -4.46 -11.07
C ALA A 155 -6.19 -4.90 -9.73
N LEU A 156 -4.87 -5.12 -9.69
CA LEU A 156 -4.15 -5.49 -8.48
C LEU A 156 -4.18 -4.38 -7.43
N PHE A 157 -3.85 -3.14 -7.81
CA PHE A 157 -3.88 -2.02 -6.86
C PHE A 157 -5.30 -1.69 -6.41
N GLY A 158 -6.29 -1.80 -7.28
CA GLY A 158 -7.69 -1.70 -6.91
C GLY A 158 -8.11 -2.74 -5.86
N ALA A 159 -7.69 -3.98 -6.03
CA ALA A 159 -7.96 -5.04 -5.05
C ALA A 159 -7.18 -4.84 -3.74
N LEU A 160 -5.92 -4.39 -3.80
CA LEU A 160 -5.10 -4.10 -2.62
C LEU A 160 -5.65 -2.95 -1.76
N LEU A 161 -6.40 -2.02 -2.36
CA LEU A 161 -6.99 -0.86 -1.68
C LEU A 161 -7.87 -1.25 -0.48
N ILE A 162 -8.52 -2.41 -0.50
CA ILE A 162 -9.37 -2.87 0.60
C ILE A 162 -8.63 -2.99 1.94
N PHE A 163 -7.34 -3.34 1.91
CA PHE A 163 -6.56 -3.56 3.14
C PHE A 163 -6.32 -2.26 3.93
N PRO A 164 -5.76 -1.18 3.36
CA PRO A 164 -5.61 0.06 4.11
C PRO A 164 -6.96 0.62 4.56
N VAL A 165 -8.02 0.54 3.76
CA VAL A 165 -9.37 0.97 4.12
C VAL A 165 -9.91 0.18 5.32
N TYR A 166 -9.77 -1.16 5.30
CA TYR A 166 -10.11 -2.00 6.45
C TYR A 166 -9.37 -1.55 7.72
N PHE A 167 -8.05 -1.38 7.64
CA PHE A 167 -7.25 -1.06 8.81
C PHE A 167 -7.57 0.33 9.36
N ILE A 168 -7.85 1.33 8.51
CA ILE A 168 -8.32 2.65 8.94
C ILE A 168 -9.65 2.53 9.68
N GLY A 169 -10.64 1.91 9.06
CA GLY A 169 -11.95 1.70 9.68
C GLY A 169 -11.86 0.93 11.00
N LYS A 170 -10.98 -0.08 11.07
CA LYS A 170 -10.71 -0.85 12.29
C LYS A 170 -10.09 0.01 13.40
N ILE A 171 -9.16 0.90 13.07
CA ILE A 171 -8.47 1.76 14.03
C ILE A 171 -9.42 2.82 14.59
N LEU A 172 -10.29 3.37 13.74
CA LEU A 172 -11.19 4.46 14.11
C LEU A 172 -12.47 3.96 14.79
N PHE A 173 -13.08 2.89 14.28
CA PHE A 173 -14.44 2.47 14.64
C PHE A 173 -14.56 0.97 14.98
N GLY A 174 -13.44 0.24 14.95
CA GLY A 174 -13.41 -1.18 15.30
C GLY A 174 -13.59 -2.14 14.13
N LYS A 175 -13.40 -3.45 14.40
CA LYS A 175 -13.25 -4.50 13.38
C LYS A 175 -14.46 -4.63 12.43
N LYS A 176 -15.68 -4.49 12.94
CA LYS A 176 -16.91 -4.60 12.13
C LYS A 176 -17.01 -3.43 11.14
N ALA A 177 -16.75 -2.20 11.63
CA ALA A 177 -16.73 -1.02 10.79
C ALA A 177 -15.63 -1.11 9.70
N GLY A 178 -14.45 -1.63 10.05
CA GLY A 178 -13.41 -1.89 9.07
C GLY A 178 -13.83 -2.85 7.96
N LEU A 179 -14.53 -3.95 8.30
CA LEU A 179 -15.06 -4.88 7.28
C LEU A 179 -16.12 -4.25 6.39
N ILE A 180 -17.03 -3.47 6.99
CA ILE A 180 -18.05 -2.74 6.22
C ILE A 180 -17.36 -1.73 5.28
N ALA A 181 -16.37 -0.98 5.76
CA ALA A 181 -15.61 -0.03 4.93
C ALA A 181 -14.90 -0.73 3.76
N ALA A 182 -14.26 -1.90 4.02
CA ALA A 182 -13.62 -2.69 2.98
C ALA A 182 -14.64 -3.22 1.93
N LEU A 183 -15.82 -3.63 2.37
CA LEU A 183 -16.88 -4.07 1.46
C LEU A 183 -17.45 -2.90 0.66
N LEU A 184 -17.67 -1.76 1.29
CA LEU A 184 -18.20 -0.57 0.60
C LEU A 184 -17.21 -0.08 -0.47
N ILE A 185 -15.91 0.02 -0.16
CA ILE A 185 -14.92 0.44 -1.16
C ILE A 185 -14.82 -0.58 -2.30
N ALA A 186 -14.98 -1.88 -2.03
CA ALA A 186 -14.97 -2.92 -3.04
C ALA A 186 -16.14 -2.81 -4.05
N LEU A 187 -17.26 -2.21 -3.64
CA LEU A 187 -18.47 -2.07 -4.44
C LEU A 187 -18.61 -0.67 -5.10
N ILE A 188 -17.63 0.21 -4.92
CA ILE A 188 -17.66 1.54 -5.54
C ILE A 188 -17.52 1.44 -7.06
N PRO A 189 -18.25 2.28 -7.85
CA PRO A 189 -18.20 2.26 -9.31
C PRO A 189 -16.82 2.40 -9.94
N ILE A 190 -15.84 2.99 -9.25
CA ILE A 190 -14.46 3.10 -9.73
C ILE A 190 -13.84 1.73 -10.03
N HIS A 191 -14.27 0.66 -9.35
CA HIS A 191 -13.85 -0.71 -9.60
C HIS A 191 -14.67 -1.40 -10.70
N ILE A 192 -15.87 -0.89 -11.00
CA ILE A 192 -16.84 -1.55 -11.88
C ILE A 192 -16.94 -0.83 -13.22
N SER A 193 -16.69 0.48 -13.27
CA SER A 193 -16.81 1.25 -14.49
C SER A 193 -15.51 1.33 -15.29
N SER A 194 -15.64 1.25 -16.59
CA SER A 194 -14.55 1.17 -17.56
C SER A 194 -13.91 2.52 -17.92
N GLY A 195 -13.99 3.54 -17.09
CA GLY A 195 -13.53 4.88 -17.52
C GLY A 195 -12.27 5.35 -16.79
N HIS A 196 -12.31 5.38 -15.49
CA HIS A 196 -11.23 5.82 -14.61
C HIS A 196 -11.25 4.97 -13.36
N GLY A 197 -10.45 3.92 -13.32
CA GLY A 197 -10.49 3.04 -12.17
C GLY A 197 -9.49 1.90 -12.19
N SER A 198 -9.90 0.77 -11.66
CA SER A 198 -9.06 -0.39 -11.44
C SER A 198 -9.34 -1.53 -12.43
N ALA A 199 -9.99 -1.26 -13.55
CA ALA A 199 -10.29 -2.28 -14.54
C ALA A 199 -9.01 -2.85 -15.17
N TYR A 200 -9.00 -4.14 -15.42
CA TYR A 200 -7.94 -4.84 -16.15
C TYR A 200 -7.78 -4.22 -17.55
N GLY A 201 -6.55 -3.87 -17.90
CA GLY A 201 -6.25 -3.18 -19.15
C GLY A 201 -6.37 -1.65 -19.09
N LEU A 202 -6.84 -1.07 -18.00
CA LEU A 202 -6.82 0.37 -17.78
C LEU A 202 -5.49 0.77 -17.12
N PHE A 203 -4.41 0.74 -17.89
CA PHE A 203 -3.06 1.05 -17.41
C PHE A 203 -2.90 2.55 -17.15
N ASP A 204 -3.60 3.01 -16.11
CA ASP A 204 -3.56 4.39 -15.64
C ASP A 204 -3.30 4.46 -14.13
N HIS A 205 -3.07 5.65 -13.63
CA HIS A 205 -2.58 5.92 -12.28
C HIS A 205 -3.66 5.87 -11.18
N ASP A 206 -4.95 5.87 -11.51
CA ASP A 206 -6.05 6.12 -10.58
C ASP A 206 -6.10 5.13 -9.40
N SER A 207 -6.12 3.83 -9.69
CA SER A 207 -6.17 2.80 -8.63
C SER A 207 -4.91 2.78 -7.78
N PHE A 208 -3.77 3.03 -8.40
CA PHE A 208 -2.48 3.12 -7.71
C PHE A 208 -2.45 4.34 -6.77
N ASN A 209 -2.89 5.50 -7.26
CA ASN A 209 -3.02 6.72 -6.44
C ASN A 209 -3.91 6.49 -5.23
N LEU A 210 -5.12 5.95 -5.42
CA LEU A 210 -6.02 5.66 -4.30
C LEU A 210 -5.40 4.73 -3.27
N PHE A 211 -4.73 3.67 -3.70
CA PHE A 211 -4.03 2.78 -2.80
C PHE A 211 -2.97 3.53 -1.96
N LEU A 212 -2.16 4.39 -2.60
CA LEU A 212 -1.14 5.19 -1.93
C LEU A 212 -1.74 6.26 -0.99
N TYR A 213 -2.86 6.89 -1.37
CA TYR A 213 -3.61 7.81 -0.50
C TYR A 213 -4.01 7.12 0.80
N PHE A 214 -4.72 6.01 0.69
CA PHE A 214 -5.21 5.30 1.88
C PHE A 214 -4.08 4.67 2.70
N LEU A 215 -2.99 4.25 2.06
CA LEU A 215 -1.81 3.75 2.75
C LEU A 215 -1.10 4.87 3.55
N THR A 216 -0.99 6.06 2.97
CA THR A 216 -0.48 7.26 3.65
C THR A 216 -1.33 7.58 4.89
N PHE A 217 -2.65 7.68 4.73
CA PHE A 217 -3.56 7.95 5.84
C PHE A 217 -3.52 6.85 6.92
N LEU A 218 -3.42 5.58 6.53
CA LEU A 218 -3.31 4.48 7.49
C LEU A 218 -2.12 4.67 8.42
N PHE A 219 -0.93 4.91 7.86
CA PHE A 219 0.27 5.05 8.65
C PHE A 219 0.30 6.38 9.42
N LEU A 220 -0.25 7.46 8.85
CA LEU A 220 -0.36 8.74 9.53
C LEU A 220 -1.29 8.65 10.75
N ILE A 221 -2.47 8.02 10.63
CA ILE A 221 -3.39 7.77 11.75
C ILE A 221 -2.73 6.89 12.82
N LYS A 222 -1.98 5.86 12.41
CA LYS A 222 -1.21 5.03 13.34
C LYS A 222 -0.15 5.85 14.09
N SER A 223 0.56 6.72 13.38
CA SER A 223 1.57 7.59 13.97
C SER A 223 0.95 8.51 15.02
N ILE A 224 -0.11 9.22 14.68
CA ILE A 224 -0.78 10.17 15.59
C ILE A 224 -1.33 9.47 16.84
N LYS A 225 -1.84 8.22 16.69
CA LYS A 225 -2.42 7.45 17.82
C LYS A 225 -1.39 6.67 18.64
N GLU A 226 -0.14 6.57 18.18
CA GLU A 226 0.88 5.79 18.89
C GLU A 226 1.45 6.56 20.09
N THR A 227 1.58 5.89 21.21
CA THR A 227 2.12 6.47 22.45
C THR A 227 3.63 6.34 22.54
N ASP A 228 4.20 5.29 22.00
CA ASP A 228 5.65 5.09 21.95
C ASP A 228 6.30 5.97 20.89
N ARG A 229 7.27 6.79 21.31
CA ARG A 229 7.93 7.78 20.44
C ARG A 229 8.64 7.14 19.25
N PHE A 230 9.33 6.01 19.44
CA PHE A 230 10.04 5.34 18.37
C PHE A 230 9.07 4.79 17.32
N ARG A 231 8.03 4.08 17.76
CA ARG A 231 7.00 3.55 16.86
C ARG A 231 6.23 4.65 16.13
N ARG A 232 5.99 5.77 16.80
CA ARG A 232 5.36 6.95 16.20
C ARG A 232 6.18 7.47 15.03
N ILE A 233 7.48 7.71 15.23
CA ILE A 233 8.38 8.15 14.17
C ILE A 233 8.43 7.11 13.06
N LEU A 234 8.52 5.82 13.38
CA LEU A 234 8.49 4.74 12.39
C LEU A 234 7.22 4.78 11.52
N TYR A 235 6.04 4.94 12.14
CA TYR A 235 4.79 5.07 11.38
C TYR A 235 4.72 6.37 10.58
N ALA A 236 5.29 7.47 11.06
CA ALA A 236 5.38 8.71 10.29
C ALA A 236 6.29 8.55 9.05
N LEU A 237 7.45 7.91 9.20
CA LEU A 237 8.33 7.55 8.08
C LEU A 237 7.60 6.63 7.07
N LEU A 238 6.90 5.61 7.58
CA LEU A 238 6.09 4.72 6.74
C LEU A 238 4.91 5.44 6.05
N ALA A 239 4.39 6.53 6.58
CA ALA A 239 3.42 7.39 5.91
C ALA A 239 4.06 8.24 4.79
N GLY A 240 5.28 8.71 5.02
CA GLY A 240 6.03 9.49 4.04
C GLY A 240 6.43 8.71 2.79
N ILE A 241 6.67 7.39 2.90
CA ILE A 241 7.04 6.55 1.75
C ILE A 241 5.93 6.50 0.68
N PRO A 242 4.66 6.12 0.97
CA PRO A 242 3.60 6.14 -0.04
C PRO A 242 3.26 7.57 -0.50
N LEU A 243 3.45 8.58 0.35
CA LEU A 243 3.31 9.99 -0.02
C LEU A 243 4.36 10.39 -1.07
N ALA A 244 5.61 9.96 -0.92
CA ALA A 244 6.65 10.14 -1.93
C ALA A 244 6.34 9.37 -3.22
N ALA A 245 5.95 8.10 -3.08
CA ALA A 245 5.58 7.26 -4.22
C ALA A 245 4.46 7.89 -5.05
N LEU A 246 3.48 8.52 -4.39
CA LEU A 246 2.41 9.25 -5.08
C LEU A 246 2.96 10.34 -6.02
N SER A 247 3.96 11.12 -5.58
CA SER A 247 4.62 12.14 -6.42
C SER A 247 5.35 11.53 -7.62
N MET A 248 5.70 10.24 -7.54
CA MET A 248 6.36 9.50 -8.61
C MET A 248 5.35 8.75 -9.51
N VAL A 249 4.07 8.69 -9.13
CA VAL A 249 2.99 8.10 -9.94
C VAL A 249 2.21 9.18 -10.68
N TRP A 250 1.95 10.31 -10.03
CA TRP A 250 1.05 11.33 -10.53
C TRP A 250 1.61 12.74 -10.34
N VAL A 251 1.54 13.52 -11.40
CA VAL A 251 2.08 14.89 -11.42
C VAL A 251 1.35 15.86 -10.48
N GLU A 252 0.07 15.58 -10.15
CA GLU A 252 -0.74 16.40 -9.25
C GLU A 252 -0.73 15.91 -7.79
N ALA A 253 0.26 15.12 -7.42
CA ALA A 253 0.41 14.56 -6.06
C ALA A 253 0.47 15.65 -4.97
N GLN A 254 0.87 16.88 -5.30
CA GLN A 254 0.84 18.04 -4.39
C GLN A 254 -0.54 18.25 -3.73
N PHE A 255 -1.61 17.76 -4.35
CA PHE A 255 -2.95 17.82 -3.78
C PHE A 255 -3.04 17.14 -2.42
N LEU A 256 -2.43 15.95 -2.23
CA LEU A 256 -2.42 15.27 -0.94
C LEU A 256 -1.55 16.00 0.09
N TYR A 257 -0.38 16.51 -0.32
CA TYR A 257 0.45 17.33 0.57
C TYR A 257 -0.32 18.55 1.06
N THR A 258 -1.05 19.22 0.17
CA THR A 258 -1.89 20.38 0.51
C THR A 258 -3.00 20.00 1.50
N ILE A 259 -3.71 18.89 1.29
CA ILE A 259 -4.75 18.41 2.21
C ILE A 259 -4.16 18.16 3.61
N ILE A 260 -3.02 17.46 3.69
CA ILE A 260 -2.37 17.17 4.97
C ILE A 260 -1.90 18.47 5.66
N ALA A 261 -1.31 19.41 4.89
CA ALA A 261 -0.85 20.69 5.41
C ALA A 261 -2.02 21.56 5.91
N VAL A 262 -3.10 21.68 5.14
CA VAL A 262 -4.30 22.42 5.55
C VAL A 262 -4.92 21.82 6.81
N TYR A 263 -5.05 20.50 6.87
CA TYR A 263 -5.52 19.80 8.06
C TYR A 263 -4.62 20.11 9.28
N ALA A 264 -3.30 20.07 9.09
CA ALA A 264 -2.35 20.35 10.16
C ALA A 264 -2.50 21.79 10.68
N VAL A 265 -2.65 22.78 9.78
CA VAL A 265 -2.87 24.18 10.18
C VAL A 265 -4.17 24.34 10.93
N VAL A 266 -5.28 23.78 10.41
CA VAL A 266 -6.60 23.86 11.09
C VAL A 266 -6.55 23.20 12.46
N GLN A 267 -5.92 22.04 12.58
CA GLN A 267 -5.78 21.35 13.87
C GLN A 267 -4.92 22.16 14.85
N LEU A 268 -3.78 22.69 14.40
CA LEU A 268 -2.93 23.53 15.26
C LEU A 268 -3.64 24.79 15.74
N LEU A 269 -4.41 25.45 14.88
CA LEU A 269 -5.22 26.60 15.29
C LEU A 269 -6.24 26.20 16.35
N PHE A 270 -6.94 25.08 16.16
CA PHE A 270 -7.89 24.57 17.15
C PHE A 270 -7.19 24.24 18.47
N ASP A 271 -6.03 23.60 18.42
CA ASP A 271 -5.24 23.25 19.62
C ASP A 271 -4.75 24.49 20.35
N LEU A 272 -4.34 25.55 19.65
CA LEU A 272 -3.97 26.83 20.23
C LEU A 272 -5.15 27.48 20.95
N PHE A 273 -6.34 27.53 20.34
CA PHE A 273 -7.54 28.08 20.95
C PHE A 273 -8.00 27.29 22.19
N THR A 274 -7.75 25.99 22.22
CA THR A 274 -8.10 25.10 23.32
C THR A 274 -6.98 24.90 24.35
N ASN A 275 -5.81 25.54 24.16
CA ASN A 275 -4.59 25.33 24.96
C ASN A 275 -4.19 23.83 25.08
N LYS A 276 -4.31 23.05 24.02
CA LYS A 276 -4.06 21.61 24.01
C LYS A 276 -3.13 21.20 22.84
N VAL A 277 -2.08 21.97 22.59
CA VAL A 277 -1.11 21.63 21.54
C VAL A 277 -0.44 20.31 21.84
N GLU A 278 -0.67 19.32 20.98
CA GLU A 278 -0.06 18.01 21.08
C GLU A 278 1.24 17.96 20.23
N GLU A 279 2.41 18.02 20.91
CA GLU A 279 3.72 17.85 20.26
C GLU A 279 3.78 16.61 19.37
N GLN A 280 3.09 15.56 19.77
CA GLN A 280 3.02 14.28 19.08
C GLN A 280 2.39 14.38 17.69
N PHE A 281 1.35 15.21 17.56
CA PHE A 281 0.69 15.49 16.29
C PHE A 281 1.63 16.22 15.35
N VAL A 282 2.25 17.30 15.83
CA VAL A 282 3.21 18.10 15.05
C VAL A 282 4.36 17.24 14.54
N LEU A 283 4.95 16.41 15.41
CA LEU A 283 6.03 15.50 15.05
C LEU A 283 5.61 14.51 13.97
N SER A 284 4.44 13.89 14.10
CA SER A 284 3.93 12.90 13.14
C SER A 284 3.76 13.50 11.74
N ILE A 285 3.10 14.66 11.67
CA ILE A 285 2.87 15.36 10.38
C ILE A 285 4.20 15.81 9.77
N SER A 286 5.05 16.45 10.56
CA SER A 286 6.33 16.99 10.06
C SER A 286 7.23 15.90 9.51
N VAL A 287 7.38 14.77 10.23
CA VAL A 287 8.19 13.63 9.76
C VAL A 287 7.61 13.03 8.49
N ALA A 288 6.30 12.84 8.40
CA ALA A 288 5.66 12.28 7.21
C ALA A 288 5.84 13.18 5.98
N LEU A 289 5.56 14.48 6.11
CA LEU A 289 5.72 15.45 5.01
C LEU A 289 7.19 15.58 4.57
N PHE A 290 8.12 15.71 5.55
CA PHE A 290 9.54 15.78 5.25
C PHE A 290 10.05 14.54 4.52
N THR A 291 9.68 13.35 4.99
CA THR A 291 10.05 12.09 4.36
C THR A 291 9.49 11.99 2.95
N GLY A 292 8.21 12.32 2.78
CA GLY A 292 7.56 12.34 1.47
C GLY A 292 8.27 13.27 0.50
N PHE A 293 8.52 14.50 0.91
CA PHE A 293 9.20 15.50 0.11
C PHE A 293 10.64 15.10 -0.22
N PHE A 294 11.42 14.68 0.77
CA PHE A 294 12.83 14.35 0.60
C PHE A 294 13.05 13.18 -0.37
N ILE A 295 12.23 12.12 -0.26
CA ILE A 295 12.33 10.95 -1.16
C ILE A 295 11.87 11.30 -2.57
N SER A 296 10.82 12.13 -2.73
CA SER A 296 10.31 12.52 -4.06
C SER A 296 11.11 13.63 -4.74
N TRP A 297 11.95 14.33 -4.00
CA TRP A 297 12.70 15.50 -4.47
C TRP A 297 13.39 15.31 -5.83
N PRO A 298 14.12 14.21 -6.11
CA PRO A 298 14.80 14.07 -7.40
C PRO A 298 13.84 14.11 -8.60
N VAL A 299 12.65 13.50 -8.46
CA VAL A 299 11.62 13.47 -9.53
C VAL A 299 10.93 14.83 -9.67
N VAL A 300 10.62 15.47 -8.53
CA VAL A 300 9.98 16.79 -8.51
C VAL A 300 10.93 17.87 -9.07
N ALA A 301 12.22 17.80 -8.72
CA ALA A 301 13.23 18.72 -9.23
C ALA A 301 13.46 18.56 -10.74
N ALA A 302 13.43 17.32 -11.25
CA ALA A 302 13.52 17.07 -12.69
C ALA A 302 12.37 17.71 -13.46
N LYS A 303 11.13 17.65 -12.91
CA LYS A 303 9.96 18.35 -13.47
C LYS A 303 10.09 19.87 -13.40
N GLY A 304 10.60 20.41 -12.29
CA GLY A 304 10.76 21.87 -12.08
C GLY A 304 11.78 22.53 -13.01
N GLY A 305 12.81 21.80 -13.41
CA GLY A 305 13.80 22.28 -14.39
C GLY A 305 13.20 22.56 -15.76
N GLU A 306 12.12 21.91 -16.14
CA GLU A 306 11.40 22.17 -17.41
C GLU A 306 10.50 23.41 -17.35
N LEU A 307 9.99 23.76 -16.18
CA LEU A 307 9.15 24.96 -16.01
C LEU A 307 9.97 26.26 -16.01
N LEU A 308 11.29 26.15 -15.91
CA LEU A 308 12.23 27.28 -15.88
C LEU A 308 13.02 27.45 -17.19
N ASN A 309 12.89 26.53 -18.13
CA ASN A 309 13.42 26.56 -19.49
C ASN A 309 12.30 26.75 -20.53
#